data_033d07342211e902667bf589f5da2b31
#
_entry.id   033d07342211e902667bf589f5da2b31
#
_cell.length_a   1.000
_cell.length_b   1.000
_cell.length_c   1.000
_cell.angle_alpha   90.00
_cell.angle_beta   90.00
_cell.angle_gamma   90.00
#
_symmetry.space_group_name_H-M   'P 1'
#
loop_
_entity.id
_entity.type
_entity.pdbx_description
1 polymer ?
#
loop_
_entity_poly.entity_id
_entity_poly.type
_entity_poly.pdbx_seq_one_letter_code
_entity_poly.pdbx_strand_id
1 'polypeptide(L)'
;MKSSEGGQARGVDMGKKITGRKRHLVTGTLGLVLVAAVTAASVQDRPGGKTVLAQLAARFPSVGLAWADGGYANEIDDGLVHWAAQNLGLVLEIVRRNSDVKGFQVLPRRWVIERTFGWLVRNRRLARDYERLTACPETMIKIAMIRLMAARLAGHQITWASTTEREALRRMTIEDQIAT
;
A
#
# COMPACT_ATOMS: atom_id res chain seq x y z
N MET A 1 6.27 0.33 -10.63
CA MET A 1 6.64 1.74 -10.93
C MET A 1 7.78 1.74 -11.94
N LYS A 2 7.70 2.56 -12.99
CA LYS A 2 8.74 2.66 -14.03
C LYS A 2 10.01 3.26 -13.44
N SER A 3 11.17 2.61 -13.61
CA SER A 3 12.47 3.16 -13.19
C SER A 3 13.17 3.86 -14.36
N SER A 4 13.89 4.95 -14.04
CA SER A 4 14.67 5.73 -15.03
C SER A 4 16.07 5.20 -15.18
N GLU A 5 16.67 4.78 -14.08
CA GLU A 5 18.04 4.30 -14.03
C GLU A 5 18.13 2.79 -14.11
N GLY A 6 19.21 2.29 -14.72
CA GLY A 6 19.64 0.92 -14.55
C GLY A 6 20.12 0.68 -13.14
N GLY A 7 19.95 -0.51 -12.60
CA GLY A 7 20.42 -0.85 -11.26
C GLY A 7 19.98 -2.24 -10.87
N GLN A 8 20.45 -2.69 -9.71
CA GLN A 8 20.02 -3.95 -9.12
C GLN A 8 18.49 -3.94 -8.87
N ALA A 9 17.87 -5.11 -8.89
CA ALA A 9 16.45 -5.28 -8.63
C ALA A 9 15.54 -4.50 -9.61
N ARG A 10 15.86 -4.51 -10.90
CA ARG A 10 14.99 -4.06 -11.99
C ARG A 10 14.43 -5.28 -12.71
N GLY A 11 13.14 -5.30 -12.98
CA GLY A 11 12.47 -6.39 -13.66
C GLY A 11 11.30 -5.93 -14.49
N VAL A 12 10.71 -6.84 -15.26
CA VAL A 12 9.51 -6.60 -16.07
C VAL A 12 8.29 -7.14 -15.33
N ASP A 13 7.30 -6.30 -15.11
CA ASP A 13 5.96 -6.72 -14.70
C ASP A 13 5.19 -7.09 -15.99
N MET A 14 5.00 -8.39 -16.21
CA MET A 14 4.36 -8.89 -17.44
C MET A 14 2.89 -8.50 -17.51
N GLY A 15 2.20 -8.40 -16.37
CA GLY A 15 0.78 -8.00 -16.33
C GLY A 15 0.57 -6.53 -16.68
N LYS A 16 1.44 -5.66 -16.18
CA LYS A 16 1.37 -4.20 -16.42
C LYS A 16 2.24 -3.74 -17.61
N LYS A 17 3.03 -4.64 -18.20
CA LYS A 17 3.99 -4.34 -19.28
C LYS A 17 4.93 -3.17 -18.94
N ILE A 18 5.39 -3.12 -17.70
CA ILE A 18 6.25 -2.04 -17.18
C ILE A 18 7.56 -2.63 -16.70
N THR A 19 8.67 -2.05 -17.16
CA THR A 19 10.01 -2.34 -16.61
C THR A 19 10.31 -1.41 -15.45
N GLY A 20 10.64 -1.97 -14.29
CA GLY A 20 10.91 -1.16 -13.10
C GLY A 20 10.92 -1.96 -11.81
N ARG A 21 10.37 -1.37 -10.75
CA ARG A 21 10.30 -1.94 -9.41
C ARG A 21 8.88 -1.92 -8.87
N LYS A 22 8.59 -2.85 -7.94
CA LYS A 22 7.37 -2.88 -7.13
C LYS A 22 7.65 -2.32 -5.74
N ARG A 23 6.68 -1.60 -5.20
CA ARG A 23 6.65 -1.18 -3.80
C ARG A 23 5.64 -2.03 -3.06
N HIS A 24 6.10 -2.72 -2.04
CA HIS A 24 5.26 -3.46 -1.11
C HIS A 24 5.16 -2.63 0.17
N LEU A 25 3.95 -2.29 0.58
CA LEU A 25 3.71 -1.43 1.73
C LEU A 25 2.77 -2.12 2.71
N VAL A 26 3.04 -1.94 3.99
CA VAL A 26 2.06 -2.16 5.05
C VAL A 26 1.78 -0.82 5.70
N THR A 27 0.50 -0.48 5.84
CA THR A 27 0.05 0.77 6.46
C THR A 27 -0.83 0.48 7.66
N GLY A 28 -0.79 1.38 8.64
CA GLY A 28 -1.82 1.41 9.69
C GLY A 28 -3.17 1.91 9.13
N THR A 29 -4.21 1.86 9.94
CA THR A 29 -5.58 2.28 9.60
C THR A 29 -5.66 3.75 9.18
N LEU A 30 -4.76 4.60 9.67
CA LEU A 30 -4.64 6.00 9.27
C LEU A 30 -3.90 6.22 7.94
N GLY A 31 -3.43 5.15 7.31
CA GLY A 31 -2.67 5.22 6.05
C GLY A 31 -1.20 5.60 6.23
N LEU A 32 -0.68 5.61 7.45
CA LEU A 32 0.75 5.80 7.69
C LEU A 32 1.51 4.51 7.41
N VAL A 33 2.62 4.60 6.68
CA VAL A 33 3.43 3.45 6.33
C VAL A 33 4.17 2.93 7.56
N LEU A 34 3.94 1.68 7.91
CA LEU A 34 4.65 0.94 8.96
C LEU A 34 5.89 0.26 8.39
N VAL A 35 5.73 -0.40 7.25
CA VAL A 35 6.80 -1.13 6.56
C VAL A 35 6.74 -0.84 5.07
N ALA A 36 7.91 -0.70 4.46
CA ALA A 36 8.09 -0.58 3.03
C ALA A 36 9.23 -1.47 2.55
N ALA A 37 9.03 -2.19 1.46
CA ALA A 37 10.06 -2.90 0.74
C ALA A 37 9.94 -2.63 -0.77
N VAL A 38 11.08 -2.57 -1.45
CA VAL A 38 11.15 -2.35 -2.89
C VAL A 38 11.85 -3.52 -3.55
N THR A 39 11.18 -4.13 -4.52
CA THR A 39 11.67 -5.30 -5.26
C THR A 39 11.70 -5.03 -6.75
N ALA A 40 12.36 -5.91 -7.52
CA ALA A 40 12.20 -5.92 -8.97
C ALA A 40 10.72 -6.11 -9.35
N ALA A 41 10.26 -5.48 -10.43
CA ALA A 41 8.87 -5.61 -10.86
C ALA A 41 8.50 -7.03 -11.31
N SER A 42 9.48 -7.88 -11.63
CA SER A 42 9.32 -9.30 -11.93
C SER A 42 8.99 -10.16 -10.71
N VAL A 43 9.29 -9.66 -9.49
CA VAL A 43 8.94 -10.38 -8.25
C VAL A 43 7.42 -10.38 -8.09
N GLN A 44 6.85 -11.56 -7.88
CA GLN A 44 5.41 -11.69 -7.63
C GLN A 44 5.01 -11.05 -6.30
N ASP A 45 3.72 -10.74 -6.15
CA ASP A 45 3.23 -10.01 -4.97
C ASP A 45 3.38 -10.83 -3.68
N ARG A 46 3.22 -12.15 -3.73
CA ARG A 46 3.35 -13.05 -2.57
C ARG A 46 4.74 -13.05 -1.92
N PRO A 47 5.86 -13.28 -2.65
CA PRO A 47 7.21 -13.15 -2.05
C PRO A 47 7.46 -11.77 -1.47
N GLY A 48 7.03 -10.70 -2.16
CA GLY A 48 7.09 -9.34 -1.63
C GLY A 48 6.24 -9.16 -0.37
N GLY A 49 5.06 -9.77 -0.33
CA GLY A 49 4.20 -9.82 0.84
C GLY A 49 4.86 -10.50 2.04
N LYS A 50 5.48 -11.67 1.84
CA LYS A 50 6.25 -12.36 2.90
C LYS A 50 7.32 -11.44 3.50
N THR A 51 8.06 -10.73 2.67
CA THR A 51 9.12 -9.80 3.12
C THR A 51 8.56 -8.71 4.03
N VAL A 52 7.48 -8.04 3.62
CA VAL A 52 6.92 -6.93 4.43
C VAL A 52 6.18 -7.42 5.67
N LEU A 53 5.53 -8.58 5.63
CA LEU A 53 4.86 -9.16 6.80
C LEU A 53 5.87 -9.64 7.84
N ALA A 54 6.98 -10.25 7.45
CA ALA A 54 8.06 -10.61 8.36
C ALA A 54 8.66 -9.37 9.06
N GLN A 55 8.89 -8.29 8.31
CA GLN A 55 9.34 -7.01 8.87
C GLN A 55 8.29 -6.37 9.79
N LEU A 56 6.99 -6.51 9.46
CA LEU A 56 5.90 -6.02 10.30
C LEU A 56 5.90 -6.72 11.65
N ALA A 57 5.89 -8.06 11.65
CA ALA A 57 5.88 -8.85 12.88
C ALA A 57 7.09 -8.56 13.77
N ALA A 58 8.28 -8.39 13.16
CA ALA A 58 9.51 -8.08 13.90
C ALA A 58 9.50 -6.67 14.54
N ARG A 59 8.89 -5.67 13.89
CA ARG A 59 8.90 -4.28 14.36
C ARG A 59 7.67 -3.89 15.17
N PHE A 60 6.56 -4.54 14.93
CA PHE A 60 5.25 -4.25 15.50
C PHE A 60 4.57 -5.54 15.98
N PRO A 61 5.10 -6.21 17.02
CA PRO A 61 4.61 -7.51 17.47
C PRO A 61 3.16 -7.46 18.02
N SER A 62 2.65 -6.27 18.33
CA SER A 62 1.26 -6.08 18.76
C SER A 62 0.24 -6.12 17.61
N VAL A 63 0.68 -6.16 16.37
CA VAL A 63 -0.22 -6.25 15.21
C VAL A 63 -0.61 -7.70 14.98
N GLY A 64 -1.86 -8.06 15.31
CA GLY A 64 -2.38 -9.41 15.14
C GLY A 64 -3.18 -9.64 13.85
N LEU A 65 -3.57 -8.56 13.14
CA LEU A 65 -4.41 -8.65 11.95
C LEU A 65 -3.91 -7.70 10.86
N ALA A 66 -3.86 -8.20 9.63
CA ALA A 66 -3.61 -7.39 8.43
C ALA A 66 -4.61 -7.71 7.32
N TRP A 67 -4.89 -6.73 6.47
CA TRP A 67 -5.71 -6.89 5.27
C TRP A 67 -4.86 -6.80 4.03
N ALA A 68 -5.09 -7.70 3.06
CA ALA A 68 -4.43 -7.68 1.76
C ALA A 68 -5.45 -7.74 0.62
N ASP A 69 -5.08 -7.26 -0.55
CA ASP A 69 -5.95 -7.36 -1.72
C ASP A 69 -5.93 -8.77 -2.35
N GLY A 70 -6.82 -8.99 -3.33
CA GLY A 70 -6.94 -10.27 -4.01
C GLY A 70 -5.68 -10.77 -4.72
N GLY A 71 -4.72 -9.90 -5.04
CA GLY A 71 -3.44 -10.27 -5.66
C GLY A 71 -2.55 -11.13 -4.75
N TYR A 72 -2.82 -11.11 -3.45
CA TYR A 72 -2.14 -11.94 -2.45
C TYR A 72 -2.87 -13.26 -2.15
N ALA A 73 -4.10 -13.42 -2.65
CA ALA A 73 -4.85 -14.68 -2.53
C ALA A 73 -4.22 -15.75 -3.43
N ASN A 74 -4.33 -16.99 -3.01
CA ASN A 74 -4.09 -18.16 -3.85
C ASN A 74 -5.26 -19.12 -3.70
N GLU A 75 -5.79 -19.60 -4.82
CA GLU A 75 -6.90 -20.57 -4.82
C GLU A 75 -6.39 -22.01 -4.64
N ILE A 76 -5.11 -22.25 -4.95
CA ILE A 76 -4.53 -23.60 -5.00
C ILE A 76 -3.76 -23.94 -3.71
N ASP A 77 -3.26 -22.92 -3.01
CA ASP A 77 -2.42 -23.10 -1.83
C ASP A 77 -2.62 -21.89 -0.91
N ASP A 78 -2.99 -22.08 0.33
CA ASP A 78 -3.17 -21.03 1.36
C ASP A 78 -1.88 -20.24 1.67
N GLY A 79 -0.96 -20.29 0.75
CA GLY A 79 0.41 -19.85 0.69
C GLY A 79 0.78 -18.70 1.61
N LEU A 80 0.31 -17.49 1.37
CA LEU A 80 0.69 -16.33 2.18
C LEU A 80 -0.12 -16.23 3.49
N VAL A 81 -1.42 -16.54 3.43
CA VAL A 81 -2.32 -16.50 4.60
C VAL A 81 -1.89 -17.51 5.64
N HIS A 82 -1.74 -18.76 5.21
CA HIS A 82 -1.31 -19.86 6.08
C HIS A 82 0.12 -19.65 6.60
N TRP A 83 1.03 -19.23 5.73
CA TRP A 83 2.40 -18.91 6.13
C TRP A 83 2.46 -17.79 7.18
N ALA A 84 1.66 -16.73 7.06
CA ALA A 84 1.62 -15.63 8.02
C ALA A 84 1.11 -16.10 9.38
N ALA A 85 0.07 -16.93 9.40
CA ALA A 85 -0.47 -17.48 10.62
C ALA A 85 0.54 -18.40 11.34
N GLN A 86 1.16 -19.33 10.60
CA GLN A 86 2.08 -20.29 11.19
C GLN A 86 3.43 -19.71 11.62
N ASN A 87 3.99 -18.79 10.83
CA ASN A 87 5.35 -18.30 11.08
C ASN A 87 5.39 -16.97 11.83
N LEU A 88 4.32 -16.19 11.78
CA LEU A 88 4.29 -14.84 12.36
C LEU A 88 3.20 -14.66 13.43
N GLY A 89 2.30 -15.62 13.60
CA GLY A 89 1.12 -15.47 14.46
C GLY A 89 0.18 -14.35 13.98
N LEU A 90 0.24 -13.98 12.70
CA LEU A 90 -0.48 -12.87 12.11
C LEU A 90 -1.64 -13.39 11.27
N VAL A 91 -2.85 -12.94 11.58
CA VAL A 91 -4.03 -13.19 10.76
C VAL A 91 -3.99 -12.31 9.52
N LEU A 92 -4.02 -12.89 8.32
CA LEU A 92 -4.08 -12.16 7.07
C LEU A 92 -5.44 -12.37 6.40
N GLU A 93 -6.27 -11.34 6.34
CA GLU A 93 -7.57 -11.36 5.66
C GLU A 93 -7.45 -10.81 4.24
N ILE A 94 -7.95 -11.56 3.26
CA ILE A 94 -7.99 -11.12 1.86
C ILE A 94 -9.28 -10.34 1.60
N VAL A 95 -9.14 -9.07 1.27
CA VAL A 95 -10.26 -8.21 0.90
C VAL A 95 -10.59 -8.43 -0.57
N ARG A 96 -11.66 -9.17 -0.83
CA ARG A 96 -12.16 -9.44 -2.18
C ARG A 96 -13.22 -8.41 -2.55
N ARG A 97 -13.28 -8.07 -3.85
CA ARG A 97 -14.40 -7.30 -4.40
C ARG A 97 -15.60 -8.23 -4.53
N ASN A 98 -16.79 -7.73 -4.22
CA ASN A 98 -18.01 -8.47 -4.52
C ASN A 98 -18.18 -8.53 -6.05
N SER A 99 -18.17 -9.74 -6.62
CA SER A 99 -18.33 -9.99 -8.06
C SER A 99 -19.70 -9.58 -8.60
N ASP A 100 -20.72 -9.56 -7.73
CA ASP A 100 -22.11 -9.33 -8.12
C ASP A 100 -22.41 -7.84 -8.33
N VAL A 101 -21.53 -6.97 -7.87
CA VAL A 101 -21.68 -5.52 -8.03
C VAL A 101 -20.93 -5.04 -9.27
N LYS A 102 -21.68 -4.64 -10.31
CA LYS A 102 -21.15 -3.98 -11.50
C LYS A 102 -20.85 -2.50 -11.17
N GLY A 103 -19.67 -2.02 -11.58
CA GLY A 103 -19.25 -0.63 -11.39
C GLY A 103 -18.10 -0.45 -10.39
N PHE A 104 -17.75 0.79 -10.10
CA PHE A 104 -16.70 1.13 -9.14
C PHE A 104 -17.24 0.96 -7.71
N GLN A 105 -16.57 0.14 -6.90
CA GLN A 105 -16.89 -0.05 -5.49
C GLN A 105 -15.70 0.36 -4.64
N VAL A 106 -15.91 1.32 -3.76
CA VAL A 106 -14.91 1.69 -2.74
C VAL A 106 -14.93 0.63 -1.64
N LEU A 107 -13.81 -0.06 -1.47
CA LEU A 107 -13.60 -0.97 -0.35
C LEU A 107 -12.83 -0.21 0.74
N PRO A 108 -13.41 0.13 1.90
CA PRO A 108 -12.80 1.00 2.90
C PRO A 108 -11.40 0.58 3.30
N ARG A 109 -11.17 -0.73 3.52
CA ARG A 109 -9.86 -1.29 3.89
C ARG A 109 -8.83 -1.16 2.76
N ARG A 110 -9.24 -1.33 1.51
CA ARG A 110 -8.39 -1.11 0.32
C ARG A 110 -8.11 0.36 0.05
N TRP A 111 -9.10 1.20 0.26
CA TRP A 111 -8.97 2.64 0.09
C TRP A 111 -7.82 3.24 0.90
N VAL A 112 -7.56 2.72 2.11
CA VAL A 112 -6.46 3.21 2.96
C VAL A 112 -5.12 3.11 2.25
N ILE A 113 -4.79 1.97 1.64
CA ILE A 113 -3.52 1.78 0.94
C ILE A 113 -3.47 2.56 -0.38
N GLU A 114 -4.58 2.63 -1.12
CA GLU A 114 -4.69 3.42 -2.36
C GLU A 114 -4.45 4.91 -2.08
N ARG A 115 -5.07 5.46 -1.03
CA ARG A 115 -4.84 6.82 -0.55
C ARG A 115 -3.38 7.05 -0.17
N THR A 116 -2.75 6.10 0.49
CA THR A 116 -1.33 6.19 0.85
C THR A 116 -0.43 6.26 -0.39
N PHE A 117 -0.69 5.44 -1.39
CA PHE A 117 0.02 5.56 -2.68
C PHE A 117 -0.20 6.93 -3.32
N GLY A 118 -1.42 7.48 -3.27
CA GLY A 118 -1.72 8.83 -3.73
C GLY A 118 -0.87 9.90 -3.04
N TRP A 119 -0.67 9.80 -1.72
CA TRP A 119 0.22 10.72 -1.00
C TRP A 119 1.69 10.57 -1.40
N LEU A 120 2.16 9.34 -1.59
CA LEU A 120 3.54 9.07 -1.98
C LEU A 120 3.86 9.61 -3.37
N VAL A 121 2.98 9.41 -4.35
CA VAL A 121 3.18 9.85 -5.74
C VAL A 121 3.26 11.38 -5.86
N ARG A 122 2.69 12.14 -4.92
CA ARG A 122 2.85 13.61 -4.86
C ARG A 122 4.27 14.08 -4.56
N ASN A 123 5.10 13.20 -4.00
CA ASN A 123 6.51 13.50 -3.86
C ASN A 123 7.22 13.17 -5.17
N ARG A 124 7.78 14.20 -5.84
CA ARG A 124 8.39 14.08 -7.17
C ARG A 124 9.32 12.87 -7.31
N ARG A 125 10.15 12.60 -6.30
CA ARG A 125 11.09 11.45 -6.30
C ARG A 125 10.40 10.10 -6.15
N LEU A 126 9.13 10.07 -5.73
CA LEU A 126 8.33 8.85 -5.62
C LEU A 126 7.30 8.69 -6.75
N ALA A 127 7.10 9.71 -7.59
CA ALA A 127 6.25 9.60 -8.79
C ALA A 127 6.88 8.65 -9.83
N ARG A 128 8.21 8.65 -9.91
CA ARG A 128 9.02 7.74 -10.74
C ARG A 128 10.23 7.29 -9.93
N ASP A 129 10.78 6.11 -10.22
CA ASP A 129 11.98 5.62 -9.56
C ASP A 129 13.24 6.08 -10.30
N TYR A 130 14.01 6.92 -9.64
CA TYR A 130 15.29 7.46 -10.13
C TYR A 130 16.50 6.81 -9.44
N GLU A 131 16.27 5.90 -8.53
CA GLU A 131 17.29 5.41 -7.63
C GLU A 131 17.96 4.12 -8.17
N ARG A 132 19.25 3.97 -7.91
CA ARG A 132 19.99 2.76 -8.30
C ARG A 132 19.77 1.62 -7.29
N LEU A 133 19.76 1.93 -6.00
CA LEU A 133 19.61 0.97 -4.90
C LEU A 133 18.17 0.94 -4.39
N THR A 134 17.64 -0.22 -4.01
CA THR A 134 16.28 -0.36 -3.46
C THR A 134 16.11 0.31 -2.10
N ALA A 135 17.18 0.42 -1.31
CA ALA A 135 17.17 1.12 -0.04
C ALA A 135 16.88 2.63 -0.17
N CYS A 136 17.24 3.26 -1.29
CA CYS A 136 16.98 4.68 -1.51
C CYS A 136 15.47 4.99 -1.62
N PRO A 137 14.69 4.35 -2.51
CA PRO A 137 13.24 4.58 -2.56
C PRO A 137 12.54 4.15 -1.26
N GLU A 138 13.00 3.14 -0.52
CA GLU A 138 12.47 2.81 0.80
C GLU A 138 12.69 3.95 1.80
N THR A 139 13.87 4.56 1.79
CA THR A 139 14.19 5.73 2.61
C THR A 139 13.36 6.94 2.20
N MET A 140 13.18 7.18 0.91
CA MET A 140 12.34 8.27 0.40
C MET A 140 10.88 8.12 0.80
N ILE A 141 10.35 6.89 0.89
CA ILE A 141 9.02 6.61 1.43
C ILE A 141 8.93 7.04 2.90
N LYS A 142 9.93 6.70 3.72
CA LYS A 142 9.98 7.11 5.14
C LYS A 142 10.02 8.63 5.28
N ILE A 143 10.86 9.32 4.50
CA ILE A 143 10.95 10.79 4.50
C ILE A 143 9.60 11.42 4.12
N ALA A 144 8.91 10.88 3.10
CA ALA A 144 7.60 11.35 2.70
C ALA A 144 6.55 11.17 3.82
N MET A 145 6.62 10.06 4.59
CA MET A 145 5.75 9.83 5.74
C MET A 145 6.07 10.78 6.90
N ILE A 146 7.35 11.03 7.20
CA ILE A 146 7.76 12.02 8.22
C ILE A 146 7.20 13.39 7.87
N ARG A 147 7.34 13.83 6.62
CA ARG A 147 6.76 15.10 6.15
C ARG A 147 5.24 15.14 6.34
N LEU A 148 4.54 14.06 6.00
CA LEU A 148 3.09 13.94 6.17
C LEU A 148 2.69 14.03 7.63
N MET A 149 3.39 13.31 8.52
CA MET A 149 3.13 13.34 9.96
C MET A 149 3.40 14.72 10.56
N ALA A 150 4.53 15.34 10.22
CA ALA A 150 4.89 16.67 10.68
C ALA A 150 3.84 17.72 10.27
N ALA A 151 3.37 17.68 9.01
CA ALA A 151 2.33 18.56 8.54
C ALA A 151 1.01 18.37 9.30
N ARG A 152 0.61 17.12 9.61
CA ARG A 152 -0.58 16.83 10.41
C ARG A 152 -0.45 17.36 11.84
N LEU A 153 0.71 17.18 12.48
CA LEU A 153 0.99 17.68 13.81
C LEU A 153 0.97 19.20 13.87
N ALA A 154 1.43 19.87 12.80
CA ALA A 154 1.37 21.32 12.67
C ALA A 154 -0.03 21.85 12.28
N GLY A 155 -1.06 21.00 12.23
CA GLY A 155 -2.42 21.41 11.87
C GLY A 155 -2.62 21.69 10.37
N HIS A 156 -1.60 21.44 9.53
CA HIS A 156 -1.73 21.62 8.09
C HIS A 156 -2.61 20.51 7.49
N GLN A 157 -3.76 20.89 6.98
CA GLN A 157 -4.56 19.98 6.17
C GLN A 157 -3.86 19.76 4.82
N ILE A 158 -3.35 18.55 4.60
CA ILE A 158 -2.86 18.16 3.29
C ILE A 158 -4.07 17.91 2.39
N THR A 159 -4.53 18.98 1.78
CA THR A 159 -5.68 18.97 0.87
C THR A 159 -5.25 18.43 -0.48
N TRP A 160 -5.77 17.28 -0.85
CA TRP A 160 -5.52 16.60 -2.13
C TRP A 160 -6.74 16.58 -3.05
N ALA A 161 -7.91 16.96 -2.55
CA ALA A 161 -9.14 17.10 -3.31
C ALA A 161 -9.42 18.58 -3.59
N SER A 162 -9.99 18.89 -4.75
CA SER A 162 -10.58 20.18 -5.03
C SER A 162 -11.69 20.49 -4.03
N THR A 163 -12.11 21.74 -3.91
CA THR A 163 -13.20 22.14 -2.99
C THR A 163 -14.47 21.34 -3.29
N THR A 164 -14.78 21.13 -4.56
CA THR A 164 -15.95 20.38 -5.04
C THR A 164 -15.87 18.89 -4.66
N GLU A 165 -14.69 18.26 -4.79
CA GLU A 165 -14.49 16.87 -4.39
C GLU A 165 -14.55 16.69 -2.87
N ARG A 166 -14.14 17.70 -2.10
CA ARG A 166 -14.27 17.68 -0.62
C ARG A 166 -15.71 17.75 -0.17
N GLU A 167 -16.51 18.55 -0.81
CA GLU A 167 -17.96 18.64 -0.53
C GLU A 167 -18.67 17.34 -0.87
N ALA A 168 -18.35 16.72 -2.00
CA ALA A 168 -18.89 15.43 -2.38
C ALA A 168 -18.53 14.32 -1.38
N LEU A 169 -17.25 14.24 -0.96
CA LEU A 169 -16.79 13.29 0.05
C LEU A 169 -17.43 13.50 1.42
N ARG A 170 -17.66 14.76 1.83
CA ARG A 170 -18.37 15.07 3.08
C ARG A 170 -19.85 14.62 3.04
N ARG A 171 -20.53 14.80 1.92
CA ARG A 171 -21.92 14.35 1.75
C ARG A 171 -22.01 12.84 1.86
N MET A 172 -21.15 12.08 1.18
CA MET A 172 -21.10 10.62 1.28
C MET A 172 -20.86 10.13 2.71
N THR A 173 -19.97 10.79 3.46
CA THR A 173 -19.70 10.41 4.87
C THR A 173 -20.88 10.68 5.79
N ILE A 174 -21.67 11.72 5.52
CA ILE A 174 -22.86 12.05 6.31
C ILE A 174 -24.00 11.07 5.99
N GLU A 175 -24.18 10.72 4.73
CA GLU A 175 -25.20 9.75 4.30
C GLU A 175 -24.94 8.35 4.88
N ASP A 176 -23.68 7.91 4.93
CA ASP A 176 -23.30 6.64 5.57
C ASP A 176 -23.52 6.62 7.09
N GLN A 177 -23.44 7.79 7.77
CA GLN A 177 -23.68 7.90 9.20
C GLN A 177 -25.19 7.97 9.57
N ILE A 178 -26.05 8.36 8.63
CA ILE A 178 -27.52 8.43 8.83
C ILE A 178 -28.19 7.08 8.49
N ALA A 179 -27.52 6.23 7.71
CA ALA A 179 -28.04 4.93 7.29
C ALA A 179 -27.68 3.78 8.26
N THR A 180 -27.04 4.05 9.39
CA THR A 180 -26.68 3.11 10.47
C THR A 180 -27.47 3.43 11.72
#